data_8a5d8231129824f9ddbdd8e3ed554bc3
#
_entry.id   8a5d8231129824f9ddbdd8e3ed554bc3
#
_cell.length_a   1.000
_cell.length_b   1.000
_cell.length_c   1.000
_cell.angle_alpha   90.00
_cell.angle_beta   90.00
_cell.angle_gamma   90.00
#
_symmetry.space_group_name_H-M   'P 1'
#
loop_
_entity.id
_entity.type
_entity.pdbx_description
1 polymer ?
#
loop_
_entity_poly.entity_id
_entity_poly.type
_entity_poly.pdbx_seq_one_letter_code
_entity_poly.pdbx_strand_id
1 'polypeptide(L)'
;WRFLLDFDLVGKITAINRPSDDPLWWMLSDPRRLVRTSHDAMWICLLDIQKALEARTYNADGRLKIGLVSESRPEIVGTYVLDIDDSRASVKKTTDKPDVVMTPSDLSSVYLGGVTPGPLVEAGRIDAITTGSLAKLHGMFTTDSAPWCAHYF
;
A
#
# COMPACT_ATOMS: atom_id res chain seq x y z
N TRP A 1 18.02 -17.06 8.52
CA TRP A 1 19.23 -16.55 7.83
C TRP A 1 20.52 -16.95 8.55
N ARG A 2 20.68 -16.72 9.86
CA ARG A 2 21.93 -16.98 10.59
C ARG A 2 22.51 -18.38 10.29
N PHE A 3 21.71 -19.43 10.37
CA PHE A 3 22.11 -20.79 10.03
C PHE A 3 22.72 -20.91 8.62
N LEU A 4 22.12 -20.26 7.61
CA LEU A 4 22.63 -20.29 6.23
C LEU A 4 23.92 -19.49 6.04
N LEU A 5 24.06 -18.39 6.78
CA LEU A 5 25.25 -17.52 6.70
C LEU A 5 26.47 -18.12 7.41
N ASP A 6 26.25 -19.01 8.37
CA ASP A 6 27.30 -19.71 9.12
C ASP A 6 27.77 -21.00 8.43
N PHE A 7 27.21 -21.33 7.25
CA PHE A 7 27.61 -22.52 6.49
C PHE A 7 29.02 -22.33 5.93
N ASP A 8 29.94 -23.25 6.31
CA ASP A 8 31.30 -23.28 5.78
C ASP A 8 31.33 -23.71 4.29
N LEU A 9 32.30 -23.22 3.54
CA LEU A 9 32.54 -23.50 2.12
C LEU A 9 31.42 -23.05 1.15
N VAL A 10 30.47 -22.25 1.58
CA VAL A 10 29.43 -21.70 0.72
C VAL A 10 29.83 -20.31 0.24
N GLY A 11 30.15 -20.18 -1.05
CA GLY A 11 30.55 -18.90 -1.64
C GLY A 11 29.39 -17.97 -1.99
N LYS A 12 28.17 -18.50 -2.14
CA LYS A 12 26.97 -17.72 -2.51
C LYS A 12 25.71 -18.38 -1.99
N ILE A 13 24.84 -17.55 -1.41
CA ILE A 13 23.48 -17.94 -1.01
C ILE A 13 22.50 -17.17 -1.87
N THR A 14 21.54 -17.86 -2.46
CA THR A 14 20.45 -17.24 -3.22
C THR A 14 19.12 -17.63 -2.59
N ALA A 15 18.27 -16.67 -2.33
CA ALA A 15 16.92 -16.90 -1.86
C ALA A 15 15.96 -16.11 -2.76
N ILE A 16 14.96 -16.80 -3.28
CA ILE A 16 13.93 -16.22 -4.14
C ILE A 16 12.64 -16.03 -3.34
N ASN A 17 11.76 -15.18 -3.86
CA ASN A 17 10.42 -14.95 -3.32
C ASN A 17 10.44 -14.60 -1.82
N ARG A 18 11.22 -13.59 -1.48
CA ARG A 18 11.32 -13.06 -0.12
C ARG A 18 10.50 -11.78 0.02
N PRO A 19 9.93 -11.50 1.20
CA PRO A 19 9.26 -10.23 1.47
C PRO A 19 10.15 -9.03 1.13
N SER A 20 9.57 -7.93 0.65
CA SER A 20 10.32 -6.72 0.34
C SER A 20 10.94 -6.07 1.58
N ASP A 21 10.36 -6.30 2.75
CA ASP A 21 10.81 -5.86 4.08
C ASP A 21 11.59 -6.93 4.85
N ASP A 22 12.16 -7.94 4.14
CA ASP A 22 12.98 -8.98 4.77
C ASP A 22 14.08 -8.37 5.67
N PRO A 23 14.19 -8.78 6.94
CA PRO A 23 15.14 -8.22 7.89
C PRO A 23 16.61 -8.52 7.55
N LEU A 24 16.89 -9.35 6.55
CA LEU A 24 18.28 -9.73 6.18
C LEU A 24 19.18 -8.52 5.97
N TRP A 25 18.65 -7.44 5.37
CA TRP A 25 19.40 -6.20 5.17
C TRP A 25 20.05 -5.68 6.45
N TRP A 26 19.32 -5.76 7.56
CA TRP A 26 19.77 -5.25 8.87
C TRP A 26 20.58 -6.27 9.67
N MET A 27 20.60 -7.53 9.24
CA MET A 27 21.35 -8.60 9.89
C MET A 27 22.79 -8.74 9.38
N LEU A 28 23.09 -8.09 8.24
CA LEU A 28 24.43 -8.18 7.63
C LEU A 28 25.35 -7.10 8.16
N SER A 29 26.61 -7.46 8.42
CA SER A 29 27.68 -6.52 8.78
C SER A 29 28.02 -5.57 7.63
N ASP A 30 27.84 -6.00 6.38
CA ASP A 30 27.98 -5.19 5.18
C ASP A 30 26.79 -5.40 4.25
N PRO A 31 25.72 -4.60 4.42
CA PRO A 31 24.50 -4.71 3.59
C PRO A 31 24.73 -4.48 2.10
N ARG A 32 25.78 -3.75 1.71
CA ARG A 32 26.10 -3.46 0.30
C ARG A 32 26.48 -4.70 -0.50
N ARG A 33 26.83 -5.79 0.18
CA ARG A 33 27.10 -7.08 -0.47
C ARG A 33 25.82 -7.83 -0.84
N LEU A 34 24.66 -7.42 -0.30
CA LEU A 34 23.39 -8.01 -0.64
C LEU A 34 22.90 -7.45 -1.99
N VAL A 35 22.78 -8.33 -2.97
CA VAL A 35 22.14 -8.01 -4.24
C VAL A 35 20.63 -8.31 -4.10
N ARG A 36 19.80 -7.29 -4.25
CA ARG A 36 18.34 -7.41 -4.22
C ARG A 36 17.77 -7.12 -5.60
N THR A 37 16.88 -8.00 -6.05
CA THR A 37 16.09 -7.80 -7.27
C THR A 37 14.61 -7.84 -6.87
N SER A 38 13.85 -6.87 -7.29
CA SER A 38 12.42 -6.79 -7.05
C SER A 38 11.65 -7.04 -8.34
N HIS A 39 10.60 -7.85 -8.24
CA HIS A 39 9.69 -8.13 -9.34
C HIS A 39 8.24 -8.00 -8.84
N ASP A 40 7.36 -7.53 -9.71
CA ASP A 40 5.94 -7.53 -9.43
C ASP A 40 5.41 -8.97 -9.39
N ALA A 41 4.67 -9.30 -8.35
CA ALA A 41 4.07 -10.62 -8.18
C ALA A 41 2.57 -10.61 -8.48
N MET A 42 1.86 -9.58 -8.06
CA MET A 42 0.41 -9.48 -8.21
C MET A 42 -0.01 -8.03 -8.49
N TRP A 43 -0.91 -7.89 -9.46
CA TRP A 43 -1.55 -6.61 -9.78
C TRP A 43 -2.97 -6.61 -9.22
N ILE A 44 -3.38 -5.50 -8.61
CA ILE A 44 -4.69 -5.34 -8.01
C ILE A 44 -5.45 -4.25 -8.74
N CYS A 45 -6.72 -4.53 -9.02
CA CYS A 45 -7.68 -3.55 -9.50
C CYS A 45 -8.95 -3.62 -8.63
N LEU A 46 -9.26 -2.53 -7.94
CA LEU A 46 -10.48 -2.45 -7.13
C LEU A 46 -11.69 -2.25 -8.06
N LEU A 47 -12.58 -3.23 -8.10
CA LEU A 47 -13.78 -3.20 -8.94
C LEU A 47 -14.95 -2.53 -8.21
N ASP A 48 -15.18 -2.88 -6.95
CA ASP A 48 -16.18 -2.27 -6.07
C ASP A 48 -15.45 -1.54 -4.95
N ILE A 49 -15.36 -0.23 -5.07
CA ILE A 49 -14.57 0.62 -4.16
C ILE A 49 -15.11 0.54 -2.73
N GLN A 50 -16.43 0.60 -2.57
CA GLN A 50 -17.04 0.58 -1.25
C GLN A 50 -16.77 -0.74 -0.55
N LYS A 51 -17.11 -1.86 -1.17
CA LYS A 51 -16.91 -3.19 -0.58
C LYS A 51 -15.43 -3.49 -0.33
N ALA A 52 -14.55 -3.08 -1.24
CA ALA A 52 -13.12 -3.29 -1.07
C ALA A 52 -12.60 -2.54 0.16
N LEU A 53 -12.94 -1.26 0.32
CA LEU A 53 -12.51 -0.47 1.47
C LEU A 53 -13.13 -0.95 2.79
N GLU A 54 -14.35 -1.46 2.78
CA GLU A 54 -15.02 -2.04 3.97
C GLU A 54 -14.47 -3.43 4.34
N ALA A 55 -13.90 -4.16 3.39
CA ALA A 55 -13.41 -5.52 3.59
C ALA A 55 -12.03 -5.59 4.25
N ARG A 56 -11.26 -4.50 4.25
CA ARG A 56 -9.93 -4.47 4.89
C ARG A 56 -9.99 -3.97 6.34
N THR A 57 -8.94 -4.26 7.10
CA THR A 57 -8.68 -3.64 8.40
C THR A 57 -7.71 -2.47 8.26
N TYR A 58 -7.70 -1.58 9.23
CA TYR A 58 -6.93 -0.34 9.23
C TYR A 58 -6.14 -0.17 10.52
N ASN A 59 -4.97 0.49 10.43
CA ASN A 59 -4.10 0.74 11.58
C ASN A 59 -4.36 2.09 12.27
N ALA A 60 -5.20 2.94 11.68
CA ALA A 60 -5.57 4.23 12.25
C ALA A 60 -7.04 4.53 12.03
N ASP A 61 -7.70 4.93 13.09
CA ASP A 61 -9.08 5.41 13.05
C ASP A 61 -9.17 6.84 12.51
N GLY A 62 -10.35 7.22 12.08
CA GLY A 62 -10.65 8.55 11.63
C GLY A 62 -11.47 8.60 10.35
N ARG A 63 -11.61 9.81 9.82
CA ARG A 63 -12.46 10.08 8.65
C ARG A 63 -11.68 10.78 7.56
N LEU A 64 -11.83 10.29 6.32
CA LEU A 64 -11.20 10.84 5.12
C LEU A 64 -12.16 10.79 3.95
N LYS A 65 -12.23 11.85 3.15
CA LYS A 65 -13.00 11.92 1.92
C LYS A 65 -12.08 11.73 0.73
N ILE A 66 -12.25 10.62 0.02
CA ILE A 66 -11.44 10.23 -1.14
C ILE A 66 -12.24 10.51 -2.41
N GLY A 67 -11.77 11.43 -3.22
CA GLY A 67 -12.28 11.71 -4.56
C GLY A 67 -11.62 10.80 -5.58
N LEU A 68 -12.41 10.07 -6.34
CA LEU A 68 -11.93 9.26 -7.46
C LEU A 68 -12.26 9.91 -8.79
N VAL A 69 -11.25 10.00 -9.65
CA VAL A 69 -11.35 10.50 -11.02
C VAL A 69 -10.92 9.41 -11.99
N SER A 70 -11.68 9.20 -13.06
CA SER A 70 -11.37 8.19 -14.08
C SER A 70 -12.11 8.50 -15.38
N GLU A 71 -11.40 8.42 -16.50
CA GLU A 71 -12.02 8.50 -17.83
C GLU A 71 -12.54 7.13 -18.28
N SER A 72 -11.83 6.07 -17.92
CA SER A 72 -12.13 4.70 -18.34
C SER A 72 -13.21 4.00 -17.51
N ARG A 73 -13.48 4.49 -16.30
CA ARG A 73 -14.42 3.89 -15.35
C ARG A 73 -15.32 4.95 -14.70
N PRO A 74 -16.23 5.58 -15.45
CA PRO A 74 -17.06 6.67 -14.94
C PRO A 74 -18.02 6.22 -13.82
N GLU A 75 -18.38 4.95 -13.74
CA GLU A 75 -19.27 4.39 -12.73
C GLU A 75 -18.73 4.47 -11.28
N ILE A 76 -17.40 4.51 -11.12
CA ILE A 76 -16.75 4.62 -9.80
C ILE A 76 -16.31 6.04 -9.47
N VAL A 77 -16.46 6.99 -10.38
CA VAL A 77 -16.12 8.39 -10.13
C VAL A 77 -17.03 8.96 -9.03
N GLY A 78 -16.45 9.81 -8.19
CA GLY A 78 -17.15 10.48 -7.10
C GLY A 78 -16.32 10.53 -5.82
N THR A 79 -16.91 11.13 -4.79
CA THR A 79 -16.27 11.20 -3.46
C THR A 79 -16.83 10.13 -2.54
N TYR A 80 -15.94 9.42 -1.88
CA TYR A 80 -16.24 8.37 -0.90
C TYR A 80 -15.77 8.84 0.48
N VAL A 81 -16.66 8.83 1.44
CA VAL A 81 -16.30 9.01 2.86
C VAL A 81 -15.88 7.67 3.40
N LEU A 82 -14.62 7.57 3.76
CA LEU A 82 -14.04 6.45 4.51
C LEU A 82 -14.05 6.84 5.98
N ASP A 83 -14.83 6.15 6.78
CA ASP A 83 -14.97 6.38 8.22
C ASP A 83 -14.53 5.11 8.96
N ILE A 84 -13.45 5.21 9.73
CA ILE A 84 -12.80 4.06 10.39
C ILE A 84 -12.97 4.23 11.89
N ASP A 85 -13.51 3.20 12.52
CA ASP A 85 -13.68 3.07 13.95
C ASP A 85 -13.34 1.63 14.37
N ASP A 86 -12.53 1.48 15.39
CA ASP A 86 -12.01 0.18 15.86
C ASP A 86 -11.45 -0.69 14.71
N SER A 87 -10.59 -0.08 13.89
CA SER A 87 -9.93 -0.73 12.73
C SER A 87 -10.87 -1.21 11.61
N ARG A 88 -12.16 -0.89 11.66
CA ARG A 88 -13.17 -1.25 10.68
C ARG A 88 -13.71 -0.03 9.97
N ALA A 89 -13.95 -0.16 8.68
CA ALA A 89 -14.43 0.94 7.87
C ALA A 89 -15.92 0.84 7.54
N SER A 90 -16.58 1.98 7.52
CA SER A 90 -17.80 2.20 6.75
C SER A 90 -17.54 3.17 5.62
N VAL A 91 -18.10 2.90 4.44
CA VAL A 91 -17.85 3.70 3.25
C VAL A 91 -19.16 4.13 2.60
N LYS A 92 -19.29 5.41 2.27
CA LYS A 92 -20.48 5.95 1.60
C LYS A 92 -20.09 6.97 0.54
N LYS A 93 -20.78 6.97 -0.59
CA LYS A 93 -20.68 8.07 -1.56
C LYS A 93 -21.27 9.35 -0.97
N THR A 94 -20.64 10.49 -1.28
CA THR A 94 -21.08 11.84 -0.88
C THR A 94 -20.88 12.83 -2.02
N THR A 95 -21.54 13.97 -1.91
CA THR A 95 -21.32 15.14 -2.77
C THR A 95 -20.38 16.18 -2.16
N ASP A 96 -19.85 15.91 -0.97
CA ASP A 96 -18.88 16.78 -0.31
C ASP A 96 -17.59 16.92 -1.11
N LYS A 97 -16.88 18.02 -0.90
CA LYS A 97 -15.54 18.19 -1.46
C LYS A 97 -14.58 17.14 -0.87
N PRO A 98 -13.75 16.51 -1.71
CA PRO A 98 -12.78 15.52 -1.25
C PRO A 98 -11.64 16.17 -0.45
N ASP A 99 -11.04 15.39 0.44
CA ASP A 99 -9.81 15.74 1.14
C ASP A 99 -8.57 15.35 0.35
N VAL A 100 -8.67 14.26 -0.42
CA VAL A 100 -7.65 13.79 -1.37
C VAL A 100 -8.31 13.40 -2.68
N VAL A 101 -7.61 13.57 -3.80
CA VAL A 101 -8.07 13.13 -5.13
C VAL A 101 -7.03 12.20 -5.74
N MET A 102 -7.48 11.13 -6.36
CA MET A 102 -6.62 10.14 -7.01
C MET A 102 -7.38 9.33 -8.05
N THR A 103 -6.66 8.55 -8.85
CA THR A 103 -7.27 7.57 -9.75
C THR A 103 -7.59 6.26 -9.01
N PRO A 104 -8.47 5.40 -9.55
CA PRO A 104 -8.68 4.04 -9.02
C PRO A 104 -7.41 3.20 -9.00
N SER A 105 -6.51 3.42 -9.95
CA SER A 105 -5.20 2.76 -10.00
C SER A 105 -4.32 3.17 -8.81
N ASP A 106 -4.30 4.46 -8.44
CA ASP A 106 -3.53 4.95 -7.31
C ASP A 106 -4.09 4.43 -5.98
N LEU A 107 -5.44 4.39 -5.86
CA LEU A 107 -6.09 3.77 -4.71
C LEU A 107 -5.75 2.27 -4.61
N SER A 108 -5.76 1.56 -5.74
CA SER A 108 -5.38 0.14 -5.79
C SER A 108 -3.92 -0.07 -5.39
N SER A 109 -3.03 0.85 -5.75
CA SER A 109 -1.60 0.81 -5.40
C SER A 109 -1.36 0.90 -3.88
N VAL A 110 -2.10 1.76 -3.17
CA VAL A 110 -1.97 1.91 -1.71
C VAL A 110 -2.81 0.90 -0.93
N TYR A 111 -3.74 0.20 -1.58
CA TYR A 111 -4.76 -0.62 -0.94
C TYR A 111 -4.22 -1.69 0.00
N LEU A 112 -3.15 -2.39 -0.38
CA LEU A 112 -2.51 -3.41 0.47
C LEU A 112 -1.41 -2.87 1.38
N GLY A 113 -1.10 -1.57 1.33
CA GLY A 113 -0.06 -0.97 2.16
C GLY A 113 1.38 -1.14 1.65
N GLY A 114 1.57 -1.81 0.51
CA GLY A 114 2.91 -1.99 -0.09
C GLY A 114 3.48 -0.71 -0.72
N VAL A 115 2.61 0.19 -1.15
CA VAL A 115 2.97 1.51 -1.65
C VAL A 115 2.44 2.55 -0.67
N THR A 116 3.33 3.41 -0.18
CA THR A 116 2.93 4.52 0.70
C THR A 116 2.43 5.71 -0.12
N PRO A 117 1.44 6.48 0.38
CA PRO A 117 0.88 7.62 -0.37
C PRO A 117 1.88 8.75 -0.67
N GLY A 118 2.89 8.97 0.16
CA GLY A 118 3.83 10.09 0.02
C GLY A 118 4.48 10.19 -1.37
N PRO A 119 5.16 9.15 -1.85
CA PRO A 119 5.76 9.15 -3.19
C PRO A 119 4.75 9.39 -4.33
N LEU A 120 3.48 8.96 -4.17
CA LEU A 120 2.44 9.21 -5.16
C LEU A 120 2.00 10.67 -5.18
N VAL A 121 2.00 11.35 -4.02
CA VAL A 121 1.77 12.80 -3.94
C VAL A 121 2.92 13.56 -4.59
N GLU A 122 4.17 13.22 -4.28
CA GLU A 122 5.36 13.85 -4.89
C GLU A 122 5.42 13.66 -6.41
N ALA A 123 4.91 12.52 -6.89
CA ALA A 123 4.79 12.24 -8.32
C ALA A 123 3.58 12.90 -8.99
N GLY A 124 2.75 13.66 -8.26
CA GLY A 124 1.54 14.31 -8.79
C GLY A 124 0.41 13.34 -9.16
N ARG A 125 0.41 12.14 -8.58
CA ARG A 125 -0.62 11.11 -8.81
C ARG A 125 -1.76 11.17 -7.79
N ILE A 126 -1.48 11.72 -6.62
CA ILE A 126 -2.48 11.98 -5.57
C ILE A 126 -2.42 13.45 -5.21
N ASP A 127 -3.55 14.12 -5.25
CA ASP A 127 -3.69 15.49 -4.78
C ASP A 127 -4.19 15.50 -3.34
N ALA A 128 -3.35 15.93 -2.40
CA ALA A 128 -3.74 16.17 -1.00
C ALA A 128 -4.29 17.60 -0.86
N ILE A 129 -5.63 17.75 -0.84
CA ILE A 129 -6.32 19.04 -0.94
C ILE A 129 -6.40 19.71 0.42
N THR A 130 -6.77 18.97 1.46
CA THR A 130 -6.93 19.54 2.80
C THR A 130 -5.69 19.32 3.65
N THR A 131 -5.40 20.28 4.53
CA THR A 131 -4.26 20.15 5.46
C THR A 131 -4.39 18.90 6.32
N GLY A 132 -3.32 18.11 6.37
CA GLY A 132 -3.26 16.87 7.13
C GLY A 132 -3.91 15.66 6.45
N SER A 133 -4.52 15.80 5.27
CA SER A 133 -5.14 14.66 4.56
C SER A 133 -4.13 13.59 4.13
N LEU A 134 -2.92 13.99 3.73
CA LEU A 134 -1.84 13.04 3.42
C LEU A 134 -1.45 12.21 4.65
N ALA A 135 -1.30 12.84 5.80
CA ALA A 135 -0.95 12.13 7.04
C ALA A 135 -2.04 11.14 7.45
N LYS A 136 -3.33 11.51 7.29
CA LYS A 136 -4.46 10.60 7.52
C LYS A 136 -4.45 9.44 6.54
N LEU A 137 -4.32 9.72 5.24
CA LEU A 137 -4.24 8.69 4.20
C LEU A 137 -3.09 7.72 4.48
N HIS A 138 -1.92 8.24 4.84
CA HIS A 138 -0.76 7.44 5.20
C HIS A 138 -1.05 6.53 6.40
N GLY A 139 -1.53 7.09 7.52
CA GLY A 139 -1.83 6.31 8.73
C GLY A 139 -2.88 5.24 8.51
N MET A 140 -3.93 5.53 7.72
CA MET A 140 -5.00 4.59 7.41
C MET A 140 -4.55 3.43 6.50
N PHE A 141 -3.68 3.69 5.51
CA PHE A 141 -3.33 2.70 4.49
C PHE A 141 -1.99 1.99 4.72
N THR A 142 -1.13 2.50 5.62
CA THR A 142 0.13 1.83 5.97
C THR A 142 -0.15 0.58 6.81
N THR A 143 0.61 -0.48 6.56
CA THR A 143 0.58 -1.75 7.28
C THR A 143 1.92 -1.99 7.98
N ASP A 144 1.92 -2.77 9.07
CA ASP A 144 3.13 -3.07 9.85
C ASP A 144 4.14 -3.92 9.09
N SER A 145 3.66 -4.71 8.12
CA SER A 145 4.49 -5.52 7.25
C SER A 145 4.10 -5.32 5.79
N ALA A 146 5.07 -5.40 4.89
CA ALA A 146 4.81 -5.32 3.46
C ALA A 146 3.95 -6.49 2.98
N PRO A 147 2.99 -6.26 2.07
CA PRO A 147 2.26 -7.35 1.45
C PRO A 147 3.22 -8.24 0.67
N TRP A 148 3.07 -9.53 0.87
CA TRP A 148 3.92 -10.54 0.23
C TRP A 148 3.11 -11.76 -0.16
N CYS A 149 3.40 -12.32 -1.34
CA CYS A 149 2.83 -13.56 -1.82
C CYS A 149 3.92 -14.62 -1.96
N ALA A 150 3.76 -15.72 -1.25
CA ALA A 150 4.72 -16.85 -1.27
C ALA A 150 4.64 -17.69 -2.55
N HIS A 151 3.60 -17.53 -3.35
CA HIS A 151 3.31 -18.36 -4.51
C HIS A 151 3.32 -17.55 -5.80
N TYR A 152 3.79 -18.19 -6.89
CA TYR A 152 3.56 -17.73 -8.26
C TYR A 152 2.27 -18.39 -8.78
N PHE A 153 1.51 -17.63 -9.57
CA PHE A 153 0.28 -18.11 -10.20
C PHE A 153 0.53 -18.34 -11.68
#